data_d462778ed4cc1b3e922fb1662302b002
#
_entry.id   d462778ed4cc1b3e922fb1662302b002
#
_cell.length_a   1.000
_cell.length_b   1.000
_cell.length_c   1.000
_cell.angle_alpha   90.00
_cell.angle_beta   90.00
_cell.angle_gamma   90.00
#
_symmetry.space_group_name_H-M   'P 1'
#
loop_
_entity.id
_entity.type
_entity.pdbx_description
1 polymer ?
#
loop_
_entity_poly.entity_id
_entity_poly.type
_entity_poly.pdbx_seq_one_letter_code
_entity_poly.pdbx_strand_id
1 'polypeptide(L)'
;MEKSTKFGLQFIKNYKQIGSVTPSSAFLTKKMLKSIPFGKIKYMAEFGPGTGVFTKKLLENLSPDAKLICIELNTSLYEGLKSLFNDPRLILIHG
;
A
#
# COMPACT_ATOMS: atom_id res chain seq x y z
N MET A 1 -13.29 -13.44 3.06
CA MET A 1 -12.67 -13.26 2.39
C MET A 1 -12.01 -13.99 1.34
N GLU A 2 -12.45 -15.18 1.15
CA GLU A 2 -11.98 -15.90 0.06
C GLU A 2 -12.22 -15.24 -1.25
N LYS A 3 -13.32 -14.52 -1.37
CA LYS A 3 -13.64 -13.85 -2.59
C LYS A 3 -12.66 -12.79 -2.96
N SER A 4 -12.23 -11.97 -2.01
CA SER A 4 -11.29 -10.94 -2.36
C SER A 4 -9.97 -11.54 -2.74
N THR A 5 -9.58 -12.59 -2.11
CA THR A 5 -8.34 -13.25 -2.50
C THR A 5 -8.47 -13.81 -3.90
N LYS A 6 -9.62 -14.37 -4.21
CA LYS A 6 -9.87 -14.94 -5.49
C LYS A 6 -9.77 -13.93 -6.60
N PHE A 7 -10.29 -12.73 -6.38
CA PHE A 7 -10.22 -11.69 -7.37
C PHE A 7 -8.92 -10.92 -7.29
N GLY A 8 -8.09 -11.24 -6.31
CA GLY A 8 -6.80 -10.60 -6.18
C GLY A 8 -6.84 -9.18 -5.70
N LEU A 9 -7.90 -8.81 -5.01
CA LEU A 9 -8.03 -7.46 -4.48
C LEU A 9 -7.82 -7.49 -2.98
N GLN A 10 -6.96 -6.62 -2.50
CA GLN A 10 -6.64 -6.52 -1.11
C GLN A 10 -6.67 -5.07 -0.67
N PHE A 11 -7.22 -4.80 0.50
CA PHE A 11 -7.32 -3.44 1.02
C PHE A 11 -6.44 -3.26 2.24
N ILE A 12 -5.63 -2.21 2.22
CA ILE A 12 -4.81 -1.81 3.35
C ILE A 12 -5.27 -0.44 3.80
N LYS A 13 -5.72 -0.33 5.04
CA LYS A 13 -6.38 0.85 5.48
C LYS A 13 -5.82 1.36 6.78
N ASN A 14 -5.54 2.63 6.86
CA ASN A 14 -5.15 3.28 8.11
C ASN A 14 -3.98 2.64 8.83
N TYR A 15 -3.03 2.10 8.09
CA TYR A 15 -1.92 1.48 8.74
C TYR A 15 -1.12 2.47 9.57
N LYS A 16 -1.17 3.74 9.25
CA LYS A 16 -0.41 4.70 10.02
C LYS A 16 -0.96 4.87 11.42
N GLN A 17 -2.13 4.37 11.71
CA GLN A 17 -2.61 4.36 13.06
C GLN A 17 -1.90 3.30 13.89
N ILE A 18 -1.11 2.49 13.28
CA ILE A 18 -0.37 1.45 13.97
C ILE A 18 0.92 2.01 14.52
N GLY A 19 1.09 3.30 14.55
CA GLY A 19 2.23 3.89 15.16
C GLY A 19 3.43 3.96 14.25
N SER A 20 3.42 4.88 13.40
CA SER A 20 4.31 4.94 12.29
C SER A 20 5.76 5.21 12.60
N VAL A 21 6.12 5.58 13.80
CA VAL A 21 7.48 6.03 14.00
C VAL A 21 8.27 5.31 15.06
N THR A 22 7.79 4.23 15.59
CA THR A 22 8.48 3.54 16.64
C THR A 22 9.12 2.28 16.10
N PRO A 23 10.12 1.74 16.79
CA PRO A 23 10.69 0.45 16.38
C PRO A 23 9.66 -0.66 16.33
N SER A 24 8.64 -0.59 17.21
CA SER A 24 7.60 -1.61 17.17
C SER A 24 6.77 -1.49 15.91
N SER A 25 6.65 -0.29 15.32
CA SER A 25 5.89 -0.20 14.08
C SER A 25 6.64 -0.83 12.92
N ALA A 26 7.96 -0.81 12.94
CA ALA A 26 8.73 -1.52 11.92
C ALA A 26 8.51 -3.03 12.03
N PHE A 27 8.44 -3.53 13.25
CA PHE A 27 8.17 -4.93 13.48
C PHE A 27 6.77 -5.32 13.02
N LEU A 28 5.78 -4.48 13.33
CA LEU A 28 4.41 -4.71 12.90
C LEU A 28 4.28 -4.67 11.39
N THR A 29 4.95 -3.73 10.77
CA THR A 29 4.95 -3.63 9.32
C THR A 29 5.47 -4.91 8.69
N LYS A 30 6.55 -5.42 9.23
CA LYS A 30 7.13 -6.64 8.74
C LYS A 30 6.16 -7.80 8.87
N LYS A 31 5.48 -7.88 10.00
CA LYS A 31 4.50 -8.93 10.22
C LYS A 31 3.32 -8.81 9.27
N MET A 32 2.86 -7.60 9.05
CA MET A 32 1.77 -7.36 8.13
C MET A 32 2.15 -7.81 6.73
N LEU A 33 3.35 -7.46 6.29
CA LEU A 33 3.80 -7.83 4.96
C LEU A 33 3.87 -9.33 4.79
N LYS A 34 4.27 -10.03 5.83
CA LYS A 34 4.36 -11.48 5.77
C LYS A 34 3.01 -12.14 5.60
N SER A 35 1.96 -11.51 6.10
CA SER A 35 0.62 -12.09 6.02
C SER A 35 -0.06 -11.86 4.68
N ILE A 36 0.52 -11.03 3.82
CA ILE A 36 -0.07 -10.70 2.54
C ILE A 36 0.40 -11.68 1.48
N PRO A 37 -0.53 -12.36 0.79
CA PRO A 37 -0.15 -13.34 -0.24
C PRO A 37 0.16 -12.64 -1.56
N PHE A 38 1.29 -11.95 -1.60
CA PHE A 38 1.66 -11.13 -2.76
C PHE A 38 1.64 -11.88 -4.09
N GLY A 39 2.01 -13.14 -4.06
CA GLY A 39 2.03 -13.92 -5.29
C GLY A 39 0.67 -14.16 -5.91
N LYS A 40 -0.38 -13.97 -5.13
CA LYS A 40 -1.74 -14.19 -5.61
C LYS A 40 -2.51 -12.89 -5.85
N ILE A 41 -1.89 -11.76 -5.58
CA ILE A 41 -2.57 -10.48 -5.66
C ILE A 41 -2.32 -9.85 -7.01
N LYS A 42 -3.40 -9.43 -7.67
CA LYS A 42 -3.32 -8.67 -8.91
C LYS A 42 -3.61 -7.21 -8.67
N TYR A 43 -4.49 -6.92 -7.73
CA TYR A 43 -4.86 -5.53 -7.41
C TYR A 43 -4.86 -5.37 -5.92
N MET A 44 -4.30 -4.26 -5.46
CA MET A 44 -4.27 -3.94 -4.05
C MET A 44 -4.61 -2.47 -3.89
N ALA A 45 -5.37 -2.15 -2.86
CA ALA A 45 -5.74 -0.76 -2.59
C ALA A 45 -5.22 -0.37 -1.22
N GLU A 46 -4.63 0.81 -1.17
CA GLU A 46 -4.13 1.38 0.08
C GLU A 46 -4.84 2.70 0.33
N PHE A 47 -5.51 2.82 1.46
CA PHE A 47 -6.20 4.04 1.84
C PHE A 47 -5.33 4.84 2.79
N GLY A 48 -5.11 6.11 2.46
CA GLY A 48 -4.33 7.00 3.30
C GLY A 48 -2.86 6.64 3.36
N PRO A 49 -2.18 6.52 2.21
CA PRO A 49 -0.76 6.15 2.21
C PRO A 49 0.16 7.15 2.89
N GLY A 50 -0.31 8.38 3.08
CA GLY A 50 0.48 9.38 3.78
C GLY A 50 1.75 9.73 3.04
N THR A 51 2.89 9.54 3.68
CA THR A 51 4.17 9.85 3.05
C THR A 51 4.70 8.71 2.18
N GLY A 52 4.00 7.59 2.14
CA GLY A 52 4.35 6.52 1.22
C GLY A 52 5.35 5.49 1.72
N VAL A 53 5.61 5.49 3.02
CA VAL A 53 6.56 4.55 3.58
C VAL A 53 6.10 3.11 3.38
N PHE A 54 4.84 2.84 3.70
CA PHE A 54 4.31 1.50 3.54
C PHE A 54 4.06 1.21 2.06
N THR A 55 3.67 2.23 1.30
CA THR A 55 3.48 2.11 -0.14
C THR A 55 4.72 1.55 -0.81
N LYS A 56 5.87 2.08 -0.43
CA LYS A 56 7.13 1.62 -0.98
C LYS A 56 7.35 0.14 -0.71
N LYS A 57 7.02 -0.29 0.50
CA LYS A 57 7.19 -1.69 0.86
C LYS A 57 6.23 -2.59 0.11
N LEU A 58 5.03 -2.13 -0.13
CA LEU A 58 4.08 -2.90 -0.92
C LEU A 58 4.59 -3.07 -2.34
N LEU A 59 5.10 -1.99 -2.93
CA LEU A 59 5.61 -2.05 -4.29
C LEU A 59 6.82 -2.96 -4.40
N GLU A 60 7.63 -3.01 -3.36
CA GLU A 60 8.80 -3.90 -3.35
C GLU A 60 8.41 -5.37 -3.37
N ASN A 61 7.22 -5.67 -2.92
CA ASN A 61 6.79 -7.07 -2.82
C ASN A 61 5.78 -7.50 -3.87
N LEU A 62 5.10 -6.56 -4.49
CA LEU A 62 4.09 -6.87 -5.49
C LEU A 62 4.72 -7.42 -6.77
N SER A 63 3.97 -8.31 -7.43
CA SER A 63 4.40 -8.85 -8.71
C SER A 63 4.49 -7.77 -9.77
N PRO A 64 5.30 -7.98 -10.81
CA PRO A 64 5.44 -6.98 -11.86
C PRO A 64 4.14 -6.65 -12.59
N ASP A 65 3.21 -7.58 -12.61
CA ASP A 65 1.94 -7.34 -13.30
C ASP A 65 0.81 -6.95 -12.36
N ALA A 66 1.10 -6.76 -11.08
CA ALA A 66 0.08 -6.31 -10.13
C ALA A 66 -0.05 -4.80 -10.18
N LYS A 67 -1.15 -4.30 -9.61
CA LYS A 67 -1.40 -2.86 -9.53
C LYS A 67 -1.67 -2.48 -8.09
N LEU A 68 -1.14 -1.34 -7.69
CA LEU A 68 -1.39 -0.79 -6.36
C LEU A 68 -2.14 0.52 -6.53
N ILE A 69 -3.33 0.59 -5.96
CA ILE A 69 -4.17 1.78 -6.04
C ILE A 69 -4.10 2.48 -4.69
N CYS A 70 -3.57 3.69 -4.68
CA CYS A 70 -3.46 4.48 -3.45
C CYS A 70 -4.43 5.63 -3.50
N ILE A 71 -5.22 5.77 -2.45
CA ILE A 71 -6.23 6.82 -2.38
C ILE A 71 -5.87 7.75 -1.24
N GLU A 72 -5.54 8.99 -1.55
CA GLU A 72 -5.11 9.96 -0.57
C GLU A 72 -5.98 11.20 -0.64
N LEU A 73 -6.58 11.58 0.50
CA LEU A 73 -7.45 12.75 0.58
C LEU A 73 -6.68 14.06 0.66
N ASN A 74 -5.56 14.04 1.34
CA ASN A 74 -4.79 15.24 1.57
C ASN A 74 -4.03 15.65 0.32
N THR A 75 -4.28 16.86 -0.16
CA THR A 75 -3.69 17.36 -1.40
C THR A 75 -2.17 17.35 -1.36
N SER A 76 -1.61 17.87 -0.28
CA SER A 76 -0.17 17.93 -0.12
C SER A 76 0.47 16.57 -0.16
N LEU A 77 -0.10 15.63 0.57
CA LEU A 77 0.42 14.26 0.59
C LEU A 77 0.28 13.61 -0.77
N TYR A 78 -0.85 13.83 -1.43
CA TYR A 78 -1.05 13.29 -2.76
C TYR A 78 0.02 13.79 -3.73
N GLU A 79 0.28 15.09 -3.70
CA GLU A 79 1.31 15.66 -4.58
C GLU A 79 2.69 15.12 -4.23
N GLY A 80 2.95 14.92 -2.94
CA GLY A 80 4.21 14.33 -2.51
C GLY A 80 4.41 12.93 -3.03
N LEU A 81 3.33 12.14 -3.01
CA LEU A 81 3.40 10.78 -3.53
C LEU A 81 3.66 10.77 -5.02
N LYS A 82 3.05 11.69 -5.75
CA LYS A 82 3.30 11.80 -7.18
C LYS A 82 4.75 12.09 -7.48
N SER A 83 5.37 12.92 -6.67
CA SER A 83 6.77 13.27 -6.87
C SER A 83 7.70 12.14 -6.46
N LEU A 84 7.30 11.40 -5.45
CA LEU A 84 8.17 10.39 -4.86
C LEU A 84 8.25 9.11 -5.70
N PHE A 85 7.12 8.70 -6.26
CA PHE A 85 7.05 7.41 -6.94
C PHE A 85 6.98 7.55 -8.45
N ASN A 86 7.70 6.66 -9.12
CA ASN A 86 7.67 6.59 -10.57
C ASN A 86 7.59 5.11 -10.94
N ASP A 87 6.49 4.48 -10.54
CA ASP A 87 6.29 3.05 -10.73
C ASP A 87 5.01 2.85 -11.54
N PRO A 88 5.09 2.18 -12.68
CA PRO A 88 3.89 2.02 -13.53
C PRO A 88 2.80 1.18 -12.89
N ARG A 89 3.11 0.44 -11.83
CA ARG A 89 2.09 -0.34 -11.14
C ARG A 89 1.26 0.51 -10.19
N LEU A 90 1.74 1.72 -9.86
CA LEU A 90 1.09 2.57 -8.89
C LEU A 90 0.06 3.46 -9.55
N ILE A 91 -1.16 3.43 -9.02
CA ILE A 91 -2.24 4.31 -9.46
C ILE A 91 -2.59 5.19 -8.27
N LEU A 92 -2.35 6.48 -8.40
CA LEU A 92 -2.65 7.42 -7.32
C LEU A 92 -3.96 8.11 -7.60
N ILE A 93 -4.82 8.13 -6.59
CA ILE A 93 -6.11 8.79 -6.69
C ILE A 93 -6.21 9.79 -5.56
N HIS A 94 -6.60 11.00 -5.93
CA HIS A 94 -6.81 12.08 -4.97
C HIS A 94 -8.30 12.13 -4.66
N GLY A 95 -8.64 11.78 -3.44
CA GLY A 95 -10.07 11.83 -3.15
C GLY A 95 -10.54 10.94 -2.03
#